data_384740d53fc55b873f33848e95cfcdb9
#
_entry.id   384740d53fc55b873f33848e95cfcdb9
#
_cell.length_a   1.000
_cell.length_b   1.000
_cell.length_c   1.000
_cell.angle_alpha   90.00
_cell.angle_beta   90.00
_cell.angle_gamma   90.00
#
_symmetry.space_group_name_H-M   'P 1'
#
loop_
_entity.id
_entity.type
_entity.pdbx_description
1 polymer ?
#
loop_
_entity_poly.entity_id
_entity_poly.type
_entity_poly.pdbx_seq_one_letter_code
_entity_poly.pdbx_strand_id
1 'polypeptide(L)'
;MAGLSGRTVRDLRRESRGAVLQRLYFDGPMSRRALVPATGLSSGSVSNVVAELLADGLVEEAGSVGSEAGRPRRLLRIRPGSGCLVGVDVGETRVRVELFDLGLRELARAERPLGPRGYDVDAVVGHVHEGVAEVLGAGARAAGELLGVGIGVPGIIERTEGQGAVVHGQTIGWDAVPLERLLRRPGTGQLPPGLPPEVPYFIDNGAKSLGQAEMWFGAGRGARNAVVVLFGSGVGACVVTEEAAQGRAVEWGHLTVRVGGRRCRCGARGCLEAYAGAEALVARWREAGGRPSDGADEETALTELLAAARPADGRASDPVAAAVLAETAEYLGAGLSDLINLFQPERLLIGGWAGLQLGGAFLDRVREHALAQAMRFPAGRVGIELGLLGPDAVTVGAAVLPLAAFFARGGHRPRPATRPAPSPAWRAALDGRLV
;
A
#
# COMPACT_ATOMS: atom_id res chain seq x y z
N MET A 1 -9.95 -29.98 -10.82
CA MET A 1 -9.21 -30.00 -12.10
C MET A 1 -9.61 -28.73 -12.85
N ALA A 2 -8.86 -27.65 -12.69
CA ALA A 2 -9.08 -26.42 -13.45
C ALA A 2 -8.54 -26.65 -14.86
N GLY A 3 -9.40 -26.46 -15.87
CA GLY A 3 -9.09 -26.70 -17.26
C GLY A 3 -7.92 -25.84 -17.74
N LEU A 4 -6.99 -26.46 -18.42
CA LEU A 4 -5.96 -25.81 -19.24
C LEU A 4 -6.67 -25.08 -20.41
N SER A 5 -7.17 -23.88 -20.17
CA SER A 5 -7.56 -22.97 -21.25
C SER A 5 -6.29 -22.57 -21.99
N GLY A 6 -6.15 -22.95 -23.25
CA GLY A 6 -4.97 -22.72 -24.07
C GLY A 6 -4.64 -21.22 -24.12
N ARG A 7 -3.40 -20.83 -23.73
CA ARG A 7 -2.88 -19.48 -23.84
C ARG A 7 -3.00 -19.00 -25.27
N THR A 8 -3.66 -17.88 -25.49
CA THR A 8 -3.76 -17.28 -26.82
C THR A 8 -2.47 -16.52 -27.19
N VAL A 9 -2.23 -16.31 -28.48
CA VAL A 9 -1.11 -15.46 -28.97
C VAL A 9 -1.19 -14.05 -28.33
N ARG A 10 -2.41 -13.57 -28.10
CA ARG A 10 -2.65 -12.27 -27.44
C ARG A 10 -2.20 -12.28 -25.98
N ASP A 11 -2.41 -13.37 -25.27
CA ASP A 11 -1.97 -13.50 -23.86
C ASP A 11 -0.44 -13.55 -23.79
N LEU A 12 0.22 -14.32 -24.63
CA LEU A 12 1.68 -14.39 -24.73
C LEU A 12 2.31 -13.03 -25.05
N ARG A 13 1.69 -12.27 -26.00
CA ARG A 13 2.15 -10.92 -26.33
C ARG A 13 2.00 -9.95 -25.15
N ARG A 14 0.89 -10.01 -24.43
CA ARG A 14 0.64 -9.21 -23.22
C ARG A 14 1.67 -9.52 -22.12
N GLU A 15 1.91 -10.81 -21.85
CA GLU A 15 2.91 -11.26 -20.88
C GLU A 15 4.33 -10.79 -21.28
N SER A 16 4.71 -10.92 -22.52
CA SER A 16 6.02 -10.48 -23.02
C SER A 16 6.21 -8.97 -22.87
N ARG A 17 5.19 -8.17 -23.17
CA ARG A 17 5.22 -6.71 -22.97
C ARG A 17 5.34 -6.38 -21.48
N GLY A 18 4.56 -7.04 -20.62
CA GLY A 18 4.62 -6.86 -19.17
C GLY A 18 5.99 -7.18 -18.59
N ALA A 19 6.62 -8.28 -19.04
CA ALA A 19 7.96 -8.66 -18.60
C ALA A 19 9.02 -7.60 -18.99
N VAL A 20 8.99 -7.08 -20.22
CA VAL A 20 9.91 -6.02 -20.67
C VAL A 20 9.69 -4.73 -19.86
N LEU A 21 8.42 -4.31 -19.66
CA LEU A 21 8.10 -3.11 -18.86
C LEU A 21 8.59 -3.24 -17.42
N GLN A 22 8.35 -4.36 -16.76
CA GLN A 22 8.82 -4.60 -15.39
C GLN A 22 10.34 -4.54 -15.28
N ARG A 23 11.08 -5.16 -16.22
CA ARG A 23 12.54 -5.10 -16.20
C ARG A 23 13.06 -3.68 -16.38
N LEU A 24 12.53 -2.93 -17.34
CA LEU A 24 12.90 -1.53 -17.53
C LEU A 24 12.55 -0.66 -16.33
N TYR A 25 11.49 -1.01 -15.62
CA TYR A 25 11.04 -0.27 -14.45
C TYR A 25 11.93 -0.51 -13.22
N PHE A 26 12.21 -1.76 -12.89
CA PHE A 26 12.92 -2.12 -11.66
C PHE A 26 14.45 -2.13 -11.80
N ASP A 27 14.95 -2.48 -12.99
CA ASP A 27 16.41 -2.64 -13.21
C ASP A 27 17.01 -1.39 -13.87
N GLY A 28 16.17 -0.39 -14.21
CA GLY A 28 16.60 0.88 -14.80
C GLY A 28 16.83 0.80 -16.31
N PRO A 29 17.56 1.76 -16.90
CA PRO A 29 17.80 1.80 -18.33
C PRO A 29 18.58 0.58 -18.82
N MET A 30 18.00 -0.18 -19.76
CA MET A 30 18.59 -1.41 -20.32
C MET A 30 18.67 -1.38 -21.84
N SER A 31 19.68 -2.02 -22.39
CA SER A 31 19.74 -2.28 -23.85
C SER A 31 18.86 -3.47 -24.24
N ARG A 32 18.42 -3.54 -25.52
CA ARG A 32 17.69 -4.71 -26.04
C ARG A 32 18.43 -6.03 -25.76
N ARG A 33 19.77 -6.01 -25.86
CA ARG A 33 20.60 -7.19 -25.57
C ARG A 33 20.52 -7.61 -24.10
N ALA A 34 20.50 -6.65 -23.16
CA ALA A 34 20.38 -6.94 -21.73
C ALA A 34 18.97 -7.44 -21.36
N LEU A 35 17.95 -7.00 -22.07
CA LEU A 35 16.58 -7.47 -21.87
C LEU A 35 16.37 -8.95 -22.21
N VAL A 36 17.14 -9.53 -23.15
CA VAL A 36 17.02 -10.94 -23.55
C VAL A 36 17.20 -11.89 -22.35
N PRO A 37 18.35 -11.92 -21.66
CA PRO A 37 18.51 -12.80 -20.50
C PRO A 37 17.63 -12.37 -19.31
N ALA A 38 17.35 -11.08 -19.15
CA ALA A 38 16.55 -10.56 -18.04
C ALA A 38 15.08 -10.98 -18.13
N THR A 39 14.53 -11.15 -19.34
CA THR A 39 13.13 -11.53 -19.56
C THR A 39 12.95 -12.99 -19.98
N GLY A 40 14.00 -13.68 -20.38
CA GLY A 40 13.93 -15.02 -20.99
C GLY A 40 13.31 -15.05 -22.39
N LEU A 41 13.04 -13.88 -22.99
CA LEU A 41 12.48 -13.78 -24.35
C LEU A 41 13.56 -13.92 -25.42
N SER A 42 13.18 -14.36 -26.63
CA SER A 42 14.07 -14.36 -27.78
C SER A 42 14.45 -12.94 -28.21
N SER A 43 15.60 -12.76 -28.87
CA SER A 43 16.04 -11.46 -29.40
C SER A 43 15.01 -10.84 -30.35
N GLY A 44 14.37 -11.64 -31.20
CA GLY A 44 13.30 -11.19 -32.09
C GLY A 44 12.07 -10.71 -31.31
N SER A 45 11.64 -11.45 -30.26
CA SER A 45 10.53 -11.07 -29.41
C SER A 45 10.82 -9.76 -28.67
N VAL A 46 12.01 -9.62 -28.08
CA VAL A 46 12.43 -8.37 -27.43
C VAL A 46 12.40 -7.19 -28.40
N SER A 47 12.93 -7.38 -29.63
CA SER A 47 12.97 -6.32 -30.64
C SER A 47 11.58 -5.86 -31.03
N ASN A 48 10.65 -6.80 -31.25
CA ASN A 48 9.25 -6.48 -31.58
C ASN A 48 8.53 -5.77 -30.45
N VAL A 49 8.62 -6.31 -29.23
CA VAL A 49 8.00 -5.72 -28.03
C VAL A 49 8.51 -4.30 -27.79
N VAL A 50 9.84 -4.10 -27.86
CA VAL A 50 10.42 -2.76 -27.67
C VAL A 50 9.97 -1.79 -28.76
N ALA A 51 9.87 -2.22 -30.03
CA ALA A 51 9.37 -1.37 -31.11
C ALA A 51 7.91 -0.92 -30.85
N GLU A 52 7.06 -1.83 -30.36
CA GLU A 52 5.68 -1.50 -29.97
C GLU A 52 5.65 -0.52 -28.80
N LEU A 53 6.42 -0.77 -27.74
CA LEU A 53 6.43 0.09 -26.55
C LEU A 53 6.96 1.51 -26.86
N LEU A 54 7.91 1.63 -27.80
CA LEU A 54 8.38 2.93 -28.31
C LEU A 54 7.30 3.63 -29.14
N ALA A 55 6.59 2.88 -30.02
CA ALA A 55 5.49 3.42 -30.81
C ALA A 55 4.31 3.89 -29.95
N ASP A 56 4.02 3.17 -28.84
CA ASP A 56 3.00 3.54 -27.86
C ASP A 56 3.45 4.72 -26.95
N GLY A 57 4.72 5.15 -27.05
CA GLY A 57 5.29 6.22 -26.23
C GLY A 57 5.49 5.86 -24.75
N LEU A 58 5.45 4.58 -24.39
CA LEU A 58 5.65 4.08 -23.02
C LEU A 58 7.12 3.95 -22.64
N VAL A 59 7.97 3.75 -23.64
CA VAL A 59 9.42 3.61 -23.50
C VAL A 59 10.10 4.68 -24.36
N GLU A 60 11.22 5.17 -23.88
CA GLU A 60 12.07 6.14 -24.58
C GLU A 60 13.55 5.73 -24.56
N GLU A 61 14.35 6.31 -25.45
CA GLU A 61 15.80 6.14 -25.44
C GLU A 61 16.44 7.03 -24.36
N ALA A 62 17.26 6.42 -23.49
CA ALA A 62 17.89 7.08 -22.31
C ALA A 62 19.40 7.17 -22.44
N GLY A 63 19.93 7.35 -23.66
CA GLY A 63 21.36 7.42 -23.93
C GLY A 63 21.91 6.14 -24.53
N SER A 64 23.23 6.00 -24.53
CA SER A 64 23.95 4.84 -25.10
C SER A 64 25.13 4.45 -24.23
N VAL A 65 25.44 3.15 -24.19
CA VAL A 65 26.67 2.61 -23.62
C VAL A 65 27.61 2.17 -24.69
N GLY A 66 28.90 2.57 -24.59
CA GLY A 66 29.94 2.13 -25.48
C GLY A 66 30.11 0.61 -25.48
N SER A 67 30.46 0.00 -26.59
CA SER A 67 30.88 -1.39 -26.68
C SER A 67 32.33 -1.46 -27.13
N GLU A 68 33.14 -2.30 -26.48
CA GLU A 68 34.58 -2.43 -26.75
C GLU A 68 34.93 -2.81 -28.20
N ALA A 69 33.98 -3.28 -28.97
CA ALA A 69 34.17 -3.71 -30.37
C ALA A 69 32.94 -3.50 -31.25
N GLY A 70 32.13 -2.44 -31.09
CA GLY A 70 30.96 -2.28 -31.93
C GLY A 70 30.17 -0.98 -31.77
N ARG A 71 29.08 -0.87 -32.51
CA ARG A 71 28.16 0.29 -32.47
C ARG A 71 27.62 0.51 -31.05
N PRO A 72 27.57 1.75 -30.51
CA PRO A 72 27.02 2.09 -29.21
C PRO A 72 25.61 1.50 -29.05
N ARG A 73 25.36 0.89 -27.88
CA ARG A 73 24.06 0.27 -27.56
C ARG A 73 23.15 1.29 -26.95
N ARG A 74 22.00 1.53 -27.55
CA ARG A 74 20.98 2.41 -27.02
C ARG A 74 20.34 1.81 -25.76
N LEU A 75 20.26 2.59 -24.71
CA LEU A 75 19.54 2.27 -23.48
C LEU A 75 18.08 2.72 -23.61
N LEU A 76 17.19 1.94 -23.03
CA LEU A 76 15.76 2.14 -23.02
C LEU A 76 15.31 2.29 -21.58
N ARG A 77 14.38 3.21 -21.31
CA ARG A 77 13.73 3.36 -20.00
C ARG A 77 12.22 3.59 -20.18
N ILE A 78 11.46 3.37 -19.13
CA ILE A 78 10.07 3.82 -19.06
C ILE A 78 10.06 5.35 -19.18
N ARG A 79 9.11 5.89 -19.96
CA ARG A 79 8.87 7.32 -20.05
C ARG A 79 7.96 7.75 -18.88
N PRO A 80 8.45 8.51 -17.88
CA PRO A 80 7.66 8.83 -16.68
C PRO A 80 6.33 9.55 -17.00
N GLY A 81 6.36 10.51 -17.91
CA GLY A 81 5.18 11.29 -18.31
C GLY A 81 4.21 10.58 -19.26
N SER A 82 4.35 9.26 -19.53
CA SER A 82 3.43 8.53 -20.39
C SER A 82 2.11 8.13 -19.73
N GLY A 83 1.99 8.31 -18.43
CA GLY A 83 0.77 8.07 -17.65
C GLY A 83 0.92 8.62 -16.24
N CYS A 84 -0.20 8.69 -15.52
CA CYS A 84 -0.22 9.05 -14.11
C CYS A 84 -1.08 8.10 -13.28
N LEU A 85 -0.87 8.12 -11.98
CA LEU A 85 -1.48 7.26 -10.99
C LEU A 85 -1.91 8.10 -9.80
N VAL A 86 -3.07 7.82 -9.23
CA VAL A 86 -3.47 8.40 -7.96
C VAL A 86 -3.35 7.35 -6.88
N GLY A 87 -2.65 7.69 -5.79
CA GLY A 87 -2.61 6.94 -4.55
C GLY A 87 -3.42 7.66 -3.48
N VAL A 88 -4.25 6.92 -2.76
CA VAL A 88 -5.06 7.42 -1.65
C VAL A 88 -4.77 6.59 -0.42
N ASP A 89 -4.50 7.25 0.69
CA ASP A 89 -4.48 6.66 2.03
C ASP A 89 -5.67 7.18 2.83
N VAL A 90 -6.62 6.31 3.12
CA VAL A 90 -7.66 6.55 4.11
C VAL A 90 -7.07 6.18 5.46
N GLY A 91 -6.24 7.06 5.98
CA GLY A 91 -5.59 6.92 7.28
C GLY A 91 -6.56 7.14 8.45
N GLU A 92 -6.07 7.01 9.67
CA GLU A 92 -6.93 7.15 10.85
C GLU A 92 -7.13 8.61 11.30
N THR A 93 -6.21 9.50 10.93
CA THR A 93 -6.28 10.93 11.28
C THR A 93 -6.65 11.81 10.08
N ARG A 94 -6.41 11.34 8.87
CA ARG A 94 -6.62 12.11 7.63
C ARG A 94 -6.82 11.19 6.42
N VAL A 95 -7.43 11.74 5.37
CA VAL A 95 -7.39 11.19 4.01
C VAL A 95 -6.31 11.93 3.25
N ARG A 96 -5.31 11.21 2.74
CA ARG A 96 -4.23 11.74 1.90
C ARG A 96 -4.40 11.26 0.48
N VAL A 97 -4.25 12.16 -0.49
CA VAL A 97 -4.35 11.89 -1.92
C VAL A 97 -3.12 12.43 -2.61
N GLU A 98 -2.44 11.60 -3.37
CA GLU A 98 -1.24 11.98 -4.11
C GLU A 98 -1.34 11.56 -5.57
N LEU A 99 -0.91 12.44 -6.48
CA LEU A 99 -0.77 12.18 -7.90
C LEU A 99 0.69 11.89 -8.22
N PHE A 100 0.94 10.80 -8.92
CA PHE A 100 2.27 10.36 -9.32
C PHE A 100 2.38 10.23 -10.84
N ASP A 101 3.57 10.48 -11.40
CA ASP A 101 3.91 9.99 -12.73
C ASP A 101 4.21 8.49 -12.71
N LEU A 102 4.49 7.87 -13.88
CA LEU A 102 4.84 6.45 -13.93
C LEU A 102 6.18 6.12 -13.22
N GLY A 103 7.02 7.09 -12.96
CA GLY A 103 8.24 6.91 -12.15
C GLY A 103 7.99 7.00 -10.66
N LEU A 104 6.73 7.13 -10.22
CA LEU A 104 6.31 7.40 -8.84
C LEU A 104 6.91 8.70 -8.27
N ARG A 105 7.22 9.67 -9.13
CA ARG A 105 7.50 11.02 -8.68
C ARG A 105 6.17 11.70 -8.35
N GLU A 106 6.06 12.23 -7.13
CA GLU A 106 4.92 13.04 -6.71
C GLU A 106 4.80 14.30 -7.59
N LEU A 107 3.60 14.51 -8.14
CA LEU A 107 3.25 15.67 -8.96
C LEU A 107 2.35 16.66 -8.21
N ALA A 108 1.49 16.15 -7.32
CA ALA A 108 0.60 16.94 -6.49
C ALA A 108 0.14 16.12 -5.27
N ARG A 109 -0.23 16.84 -4.20
CA ARG A 109 -0.71 16.28 -2.94
C ARG A 109 -1.89 17.09 -2.42
N ALA A 110 -2.85 16.38 -1.79
CA ALA A 110 -3.94 16.94 -1.03
C ALA A 110 -4.15 16.14 0.25
N GLU A 111 -4.48 16.83 1.35
CA GLU A 111 -4.79 16.20 2.63
C GLU A 111 -6.09 16.77 3.18
N ARG A 112 -6.88 15.89 3.80
CA ARG A 112 -8.14 16.22 4.46
C ARG A 112 -8.15 15.59 5.84
N PRO A 113 -8.18 16.37 6.93
CA PRO A 113 -8.28 15.81 8.27
C PRO A 113 -9.63 15.11 8.46
N LEU A 114 -9.60 13.98 9.12
CA LEU A 114 -10.81 13.32 9.59
C LEU A 114 -11.25 13.99 10.88
N GLY A 115 -12.52 14.43 10.92
CA GLY A 115 -13.08 15.09 12.08
C GLY A 115 -13.37 14.11 13.23
N PRO A 116 -13.94 14.60 14.35
CA PRO A 116 -14.19 13.79 15.56
C PRO A 116 -15.11 12.57 15.35
N ARG A 117 -15.89 12.54 14.28
CA ARG A 117 -16.70 11.38 13.85
C ARG A 117 -15.96 10.44 12.89
N GLY A 118 -14.69 10.74 12.63
CA GLY A 118 -13.70 9.91 11.94
C GLY A 118 -14.18 9.37 10.60
N TYR A 119 -14.79 8.22 10.64
CA TYR A 119 -15.04 7.39 9.45
C TYR A 119 -16.48 7.38 8.96
N ASP A 120 -17.17 8.51 9.01
CA ASP A 120 -18.44 8.65 8.28
C ASP A 120 -18.17 8.34 6.79
N VAL A 121 -18.90 7.39 6.24
CA VAL A 121 -18.64 6.85 4.88
C VAL A 121 -18.78 7.93 3.82
N ASP A 122 -19.82 8.77 3.93
CA ASP A 122 -20.08 9.83 2.95
C ASP A 122 -19.01 10.93 3.04
N ALA A 123 -18.56 11.27 4.26
CA ALA A 123 -17.47 12.22 4.47
C ALA A 123 -16.15 11.69 3.88
N VAL A 124 -15.81 10.42 4.09
CA VAL A 124 -14.59 9.82 3.52
C VAL A 124 -14.66 9.80 1.99
N VAL A 125 -15.79 9.39 1.41
CA VAL A 125 -16.00 9.42 -0.05
C VAL A 125 -15.87 10.85 -0.58
N GLY A 126 -16.44 11.84 0.12
CA GLY A 126 -16.31 13.26 -0.21
C GLY A 126 -14.84 13.73 -0.21
N HIS A 127 -14.10 13.40 0.86
CA HIS A 127 -12.67 13.75 0.95
C HIS A 127 -11.81 13.11 -0.14
N VAL A 128 -12.10 11.86 -0.50
CA VAL A 128 -11.42 11.20 -1.63
C VAL A 128 -11.73 11.94 -2.94
N HIS A 129 -12.99 12.26 -3.22
CA HIS A 129 -13.37 12.96 -4.43
C HIS A 129 -12.76 14.35 -4.53
N GLU A 130 -12.83 15.15 -3.46
CA GLU A 130 -12.24 16.49 -3.39
C GLU A 130 -10.72 16.45 -3.56
N GLY A 131 -10.04 15.52 -2.86
CA GLY A 131 -8.60 15.36 -2.98
C GLY A 131 -8.18 14.93 -4.38
N VAL A 132 -8.90 13.99 -5.01
CA VAL A 132 -8.65 13.58 -6.41
C VAL A 132 -8.84 14.75 -7.37
N ALA A 133 -9.92 15.54 -7.23
CA ALA A 133 -10.14 16.72 -8.05
C ALA A 133 -8.99 17.74 -7.94
N GLU A 134 -8.54 18.00 -6.69
CA GLU A 134 -7.46 18.93 -6.41
C GLU A 134 -6.14 18.50 -7.05
N VAL A 135 -5.71 17.25 -6.83
CA VAL A 135 -4.43 16.78 -7.38
C VAL A 135 -4.44 16.65 -8.90
N LEU A 136 -5.58 16.28 -9.51
CA LEU A 136 -5.72 16.26 -10.96
C LEU A 136 -5.70 17.66 -11.54
N GLY A 137 -6.34 18.63 -10.89
CA GLY A 137 -6.31 20.04 -11.30
C GLY A 137 -4.90 20.64 -11.22
N ALA A 138 -4.18 20.39 -10.12
CA ALA A 138 -2.82 20.88 -9.92
C ALA A 138 -1.80 20.21 -10.86
N GLY A 139 -1.94 18.90 -11.11
CA GLY A 139 -1.02 18.11 -11.93
C GLY A 139 -1.34 18.04 -13.43
N ALA A 140 -2.43 18.66 -13.88
CA ALA A 140 -2.98 18.48 -15.23
C ALA A 140 -2.00 18.76 -16.40
N ARG A 141 -0.98 19.58 -16.20
CA ARG A 141 0.04 19.90 -17.21
C ARG A 141 1.22 18.94 -17.25
N ALA A 142 1.47 18.20 -16.16
CA ALA A 142 2.61 17.33 -16.01
C ALA A 142 2.24 15.85 -16.12
N ALA A 143 0.96 15.54 -15.93
CA ALA A 143 0.45 14.19 -15.93
C ALA A 143 0.05 13.73 -17.33
N GLY A 144 0.49 12.56 -17.73
CA GLY A 144 -0.10 11.80 -18.83
C GLY A 144 -1.54 11.36 -18.47
N GLU A 145 -2.09 10.42 -19.25
CA GLU A 145 -3.41 9.87 -18.98
C GLU A 145 -3.46 9.10 -17.64
N LEU A 146 -4.52 9.30 -16.86
CA LEU A 146 -4.73 8.61 -15.60
C LEU A 146 -5.01 7.11 -15.82
N LEU A 147 -4.15 6.26 -15.27
CA LEU A 147 -4.20 4.81 -15.42
C LEU A 147 -5.07 4.12 -14.36
N GLY A 148 -5.29 4.77 -13.23
CA GLY A 148 -6.12 4.25 -12.15
C GLY A 148 -5.94 5.00 -10.85
N VAL A 149 -6.88 4.75 -9.94
CA VAL A 149 -6.87 5.26 -8.56
C VAL A 149 -6.70 4.06 -7.63
N GLY A 150 -5.60 4.02 -6.89
CA GLY A 150 -5.35 3.05 -5.83
C GLY A 150 -5.73 3.63 -4.49
N ILE A 151 -6.34 2.84 -3.60
CA ILE A 151 -6.82 3.30 -2.29
C ILE A 151 -6.44 2.27 -1.23
N GLY A 152 -5.69 2.71 -0.23
CA GLY A 152 -5.44 1.97 1.00
C GLY A 152 -6.47 2.37 2.06
N VAL A 153 -7.12 1.38 2.69
CA VAL A 153 -8.11 1.61 3.75
C VAL A 153 -7.87 0.65 4.92
N PRO A 154 -8.30 1.00 6.14
CA PRO A 154 -8.31 0.06 7.26
C PRO A 154 -9.33 -1.07 7.03
N GLY A 155 -9.02 -2.29 7.48
CA GLY A 155 -9.93 -3.43 7.47
C GLY A 155 -9.71 -4.43 6.34
N ILE A 156 -10.61 -5.39 6.25
CA ILE A 156 -10.58 -6.50 5.29
C ILE A 156 -11.34 -6.10 4.02
N ILE A 157 -10.74 -6.39 2.87
CA ILE A 157 -11.34 -6.09 1.57
C ILE A 157 -11.87 -7.37 0.94
N GLU A 158 -13.17 -7.43 0.75
CA GLU A 158 -13.85 -8.47 0.00
C GLU A 158 -14.20 -7.96 -1.40
N ARG A 159 -14.04 -8.82 -2.42
CA ARG A 159 -14.47 -8.49 -3.79
C ARG A 159 -15.72 -9.27 -4.12
N THR A 160 -16.82 -8.55 -4.25
CA THR A 160 -18.13 -9.11 -4.51
C THR A 160 -18.59 -8.78 -5.92
N GLU A 161 -19.10 -9.77 -6.65
CA GLU A 161 -19.62 -9.58 -7.99
C GLU A 161 -20.75 -8.53 -7.99
N GLY A 162 -20.68 -7.56 -8.91
CA GLY A 162 -21.63 -6.46 -9.04
C GLY A 162 -21.47 -5.30 -8.04
N GLN A 163 -20.73 -5.48 -6.93
CA GLN A 163 -20.46 -4.41 -5.95
C GLN A 163 -19.02 -3.90 -6.00
N GLY A 164 -18.09 -4.68 -6.57
CA GLY A 164 -16.68 -4.39 -6.54
C GLY A 164 -16.06 -4.64 -5.18
N ALA A 165 -15.21 -3.72 -4.69
CA ALA A 165 -14.58 -3.81 -3.38
C ALA A 165 -15.53 -3.38 -2.27
N VAL A 166 -15.76 -4.28 -1.32
CA VAL A 166 -16.52 -4.10 -0.09
C VAL A 166 -15.56 -4.12 1.09
N VAL A 167 -15.68 -3.16 2.00
CA VAL A 167 -14.78 -2.98 3.14
C VAL A 167 -15.45 -3.41 4.43
N HIS A 168 -14.79 -4.28 5.20
CA HIS A 168 -15.15 -4.70 6.54
C HIS A 168 -14.13 -4.12 7.52
N GLY A 169 -14.43 -2.96 8.08
CA GLY A 169 -13.55 -2.21 8.98
C GLY A 169 -14.12 -2.10 10.39
N GLN A 170 -14.05 -3.15 11.19
CA GLN A 170 -14.65 -3.21 12.51
C GLN A 170 -14.16 -2.10 13.45
N THR A 171 -12.88 -1.74 13.36
CA THR A 171 -12.27 -0.68 14.18
C THR A 171 -12.73 0.73 13.83
N ILE A 172 -13.22 0.92 12.60
CA ILE A 172 -13.70 2.19 12.07
C ILE A 172 -15.23 2.22 11.89
N GLY A 173 -15.92 1.19 12.37
CA GLY A 173 -17.39 1.11 12.32
C GLY A 173 -17.96 0.81 10.93
N TRP A 174 -17.16 0.30 10.00
CA TRP A 174 -17.62 -0.07 8.65
C TRP A 174 -18.00 -1.55 8.60
N ASP A 175 -19.28 -1.81 8.36
CA ASP A 175 -19.81 -3.15 8.16
C ASP A 175 -20.28 -3.30 6.70
N ALA A 176 -19.55 -4.10 5.93
CA ALA A 176 -19.82 -4.39 4.54
C ALA A 176 -20.05 -3.13 3.65
N VAL A 177 -19.19 -2.10 3.79
CA VAL A 177 -19.29 -0.86 3.02
C VAL A 177 -18.87 -1.08 1.57
N PRO A 178 -19.77 -0.93 0.58
CA PRO A 178 -19.43 -1.13 -0.84
C PRO A 178 -18.69 0.08 -1.41
N LEU A 179 -17.46 0.31 -0.92
CA LEU A 179 -16.71 1.54 -1.14
C LEU A 179 -16.48 1.83 -2.63
N GLU A 180 -16.11 0.84 -3.44
CA GLU A 180 -15.90 1.04 -4.87
C GLU A 180 -17.18 1.53 -5.57
N ARG A 181 -18.33 0.98 -5.21
CA ARG A 181 -19.62 1.42 -5.75
C ARG A 181 -19.97 2.85 -5.35
N LEU A 182 -19.66 3.22 -4.10
CA LEU A 182 -19.89 4.58 -3.59
C LEU A 182 -19.01 5.61 -4.30
N LEU A 183 -17.72 5.30 -4.48
CA LEU A 183 -16.79 6.14 -5.22
C LEU A 183 -17.17 6.33 -6.71
N ARG A 184 -17.86 5.35 -7.31
CA ARG A 184 -18.36 5.45 -8.69
C ARG A 184 -19.71 6.17 -8.80
N ARG A 185 -20.41 6.37 -7.68
CA ARG A 185 -21.68 7.11 -7.65
C ARG A 185 -21.40 8.57 -7.31
N PRO A 186 -21.84 9.51 -8.14
CA PRO A 186 -21.77 10.91 -7.76
C PRO A 186 -22.77 11.17 -6.62
N GLY A 187 -22.30 11.31 -5.38
CA GLY A 187 -23.15 11.67 -4.23
C GLY A 187 -23.81 13.06 -4.40
N THR A 188 -23.15 13.94 -5.15
CA THR A 188 -23.61 15.31 -5.47
C THR A 188 -23.91 15.53 -6.96
N GLY A 189 -24.01 14.47 -7.75
CA GLY A 189 -24.40 14.56 -9.15
C GLY A 189 -23.27 14.52 -10.18
N GLN A 190 -22.02 14.72 -9.83
CA GLN A 190 -20.89 14.68 -10.79
C GLN A 190 -19.64 14.05 -10.20
N LEU A 191 -18.94 13.24 -10.99
CA LEU A 191 -17.60 12.76 -10.66
C LEU A 191 -16.61 13.95 -10.54
N PRO A 192 -15.51 13.78 -9.79
CA PRO A 192 -14.48 14.82 -9.69
C PRO A 192 -14.07 15.34 -11.06
N PRO A 193 -13.89 16.67 -11.24
CA PRO A 193 -13.38 17.21 -12.47
C PRO A 193 -12.05 16.57 -12.87
N GLY A 194 -11.92 16.17 -14.14
CA GLY A 194 -10.74 15.51 -14.66
C GLY A 194 -10.66 14.00 -14.39
N LEU A 195 -11.60 13.43 -13.64
CA LEU A 195 -11.66 11.99 -13.40
C LEU A 195 -12.49 11.30 -14.49
N PRO A 196 -11.92 10.44 -15.35
CA PRO A 196 -12.67 9.69 -16.34
C PRO A 196 -13.67 8.73 -15.68
N PRO A 197 -14.93 8.62 -16.18
CA PRO A 197 -15.93 7.74 -15.59
C PRO A 197 -15.54 6.26 -15.54
N GLU A 198 -14.71 5.84 -16.50
CA GLU A 198 -14.23 4.47 -16.66
C GLU A 198 -12.91 4.19 -15.91
N VAL A 199 -12.36 5.17 -15.19
CA VAL A 199 -11.10 4.96 -14.45
C VAL A 199 -11.25 3.79 -13.48
N PRO A 200 -10.30 2.84 -13.47
CA PRO A 200 -10.38 1.74 -12.53
C PRO A 200 -9.96 2.18 -11.13
N TYR A 201 -10.73 1.73 -10.13
CA TYR A 201 -10.37 1.79 -8.73
C TYR A 201 -9.73 0.48 -8.29
N PHE A 202 -8.68 0.61 -7.46
CA PHE A 202 -7.97 -0.50 -6.84
C PHE A 202 -7.97 -0.27 -5.34
N ILE A 203 -8.83 -0.96 -4.61
CA ILE A 203 -8.98 -0.78 -3.16
C ILE A 203 -8.36 -1.96 -2.46
N ASP A 204 -7.47 -1.71 -1.50
CA ASP A 204 -6.82 -2.75 -0.69
C ASP A 204 -6.57 -2.24 0.74
N ASN A 205 -6.12 -3.14 1.62
CA ASN A 205 -5.77 -2.80 2.99
C ASN A 205 -4.54 -1.90 3.06
N GLY A 206 -4.53 -0.91 3.99
CA GLY A 206 -3.43 0.04 4.14
C GLY A 206 -2.10 -0.61 4.50
N ALA A 207 -2.08 -1.62 5.39
CA ALA A 207 -0.86 -2.34 5.73
C ALA A 207 -0.34 -3.16 4.53
N LYS A 208 -1.24 -3.70 3.70
CA LYS A 208 -0.84 -4.38 2.47
C LYS A 208 -0.28 -3.40 1.44
N SER A 209 -0.86 -2.20 1.32
CA SER A 209 -0.32 -1.14 0.47
C SER A 209 1.08 -0.74 0.90
N LEU A 210 1.30 -0.49 2.20
CA LEU A 210 2.64 -0.26 2.77
C LEU A 210 3.59 -1.40 2.42
N GLY A 211 3.16 -2.64 2.64
CA GLY A 211 3.97 -3.83 2.35
C GLY A 211 4.41 -3.90 0.89
N GLN A 212 3.50 -3.63 -0.04
CA GLN A 212 3.84 -3.57 -1.47
C GLN A 212 4.86 -2.47 -1.79
N ALA A 213 4.68 -1.28 -1.22
CA ALA A 213 5.62 -0.19 -1.42
C ALA A 213 7.03 -0.55 -0.95
N GLU A 214 7.15 -1.04 0.29
CA GLU A 214 8.44 -1.43 0.88
C GLU A 214 9.12 -2.59 0.13
N MET A 215 8.36 -3.56 -0.37
CA MET A 215 8.88 -4.66 -1.17
C MET A 215 9.35 -4.23 -2.57
N TRP A 216 8.71 -3.23 -3.16
CA TRP A 216 9.07 -2.76 -4.49
C TRP A 216 10.20 -1.74 -4.47
N PHE A 217 10.20 -0.81 -3.51
CA PHE A 217 11.05 0.38 -3.52
C PHE A 217 11.83 0.62 -2.23
N GLY A 218 11.46 -0.05 -1.13
CA GLY A 218 12.00 0.20 0.19
C GLY A 218 12.93 -0.90 0.71
N ALA A 219 12.96 -1.04 2.04
CA ALA A 219 13.82 -1.96 2.76
C ALA A 219 13.51 -3.45 2.50
N GLY A 220 12.32 -3.77 1.99
CA GLY A 220 11.90 -5.14 1.65
C GLY A 220 12.46 -5.64 0.32
N ARG A 221 13.06 -4.77 -0.49
CA ARG A 221 13.52 -5.12 -1.83
C ARG A 221 14.53 -6.28 -1.80
N GLY A 222 14.25 -7.32 -2.59
CA GLY A 222 15.09 -8.50 -2.71
C GLY A 222 14.83 -9.59 -1.67
N ALA A 223 14.04 -9.36 -0.63
CA ALA A 223 13.58 -10.40 0.27
C ALA A 223 12.48 -11.25 -0.41
N ARG A 224 12.51 -12.56 -0.17
CA ARG A 224 11.47 -13.49 -0.65
C ARG A 224 10.32 -13.61 0.34
N ASN A 225 10.65 -13.58 1.63
CA ASN A 225 9.70 -13.64 2.73
C ASN A 225 9.92 -12.43 3.64
N ALA A 226 8.90 -11.60 3.79
CA ALA A 226 8.95 -10.42 4.63
C ALA A 226 7.63 -10.21 5.38
N VAL A 227 7.72 -9.58 6.53
CA VAL A 227 6.57 -9.02 7.24
C VAL A 227 6.76 -7.51 7.32
N VAL A 228 5.76 -6.76 6.92
CA VAL A 228 5.76 -5.30 7.01
C VAL A 228 4.65 -4.87 7.95
N VAL A 229 5.02 -4.23 9.03
CA VAL A 229 4.11 -3.71 10.06
C VAL A 229 3.79 -2.26 9.76
N LEU A 230 2.52 -1.95 9.68
CA LEU A 230 1.99 -0.60 9.67
C LEU A 230 1.71 -0.19 11.12
N PHE A 231 2.53 0.71 11.66
CA PHE A 231 2.37 1.26 12.99
C PHE A 231 1.93 2.73 12.87
N GLY A 232 0.65 2.96 13.10
CA GLY A 232 -0.04 4.24 13.13
C GLY A 232 -0.86 4.36 14.41
N SER A 233 -2.06 4.94 14.35
CA SER A 233 -3.01 4.97 15.48
C SER A 233 -3.30 3.56 15.99
N GLY A 234 -3.49 2.61 15.07
CA GLY A 234 -3.49 1.18 15.32
C GLY A 234 -2.21 0.48 14.84
N VAL A 235 -2.24 -0.85 14.87
CA VAL A 235 -1.17 -1.70 14.33
C VAL A 235 -1.73 -2.77 13.39
N GLY A 236 -1.21 -2.80 12.17
CA GLY A 236 -1.55 -3.79 11.16
C GLY A 236 -0.29 -4.45 10.60
N ALA A 237 -0.44 -5.56 9.88
CA ALA A 237 0.70 -6.18 9.21
C ALA A 237 0.33 -6.73 7.82
N CYS A 238 1.33 -6.74 6.95
CA CYS A 238 1.31 -7.42 5.66
C CYS A 238 2.38 -8.52 5.66
N VAL A 239 1.99 -9.73 5.32
CA VAL A 239 2.91 -10.87 5.13
C VAL A 239 3.12 -11.08 3.65
N VAL A 240 4.36 -11.06 3.21
CA VAL A 240 4.77 -11.33 1.83
C VAL A 240 5.56 -12.63 1.80
N THR A 241 5.19 -13.55 0.92
CA THR A 241 5.88 -14.82 0.69
C THR A 241 6.12 -15.03 -0.80
N GLU A 242 6.97 -15.98 -1.18
CA GLU A 242 7.17 -16.34 -2.60
C GLU A 242 5.86 -16.69 -3.31
N GLU A 243 4.92 -17.35 -2.61
CA GLU A 243 3.61 -17.76 -3.16
C GLU A 243 2.61 -16.59 -3.20
N ALA A 244 2.78 -15.58 -2.33
CA ALA A 244 1.93 -14.41 -2.22
C ALA A 244 2.77 -13.11 -2.34
N ALA A 245 3.45 -12.95 -3.48
CA ALA A 245 4.34 -11.81 -3.74
C ALA A 245 3.64 -10.42 -3.70
N GLN A 246 2.31 -10.39 -3.83
CA GLN A 246 1.52 -9.16 -3.64
C GLN A 246 1.23 -8.85 -2.16
N GLY A 247 1.64 -9.74 -1.27
CA GLY A 247 1.37 -9.64 0.15
C GLY A 247 -0.07 -10.00 0.53
N ARG A 248 -0.26 -10.28 1.81
CA ARG A 248 -1.54 -10.55 2.45
C ARG A 248 -1.63 -9.73 3.73
N ALA A 249 -2.66 -8.91 3.86
CA ALA A 249 -2.98 -8.25 5.13
C ALA A 249 -3.39 -9.31 6.18
N VAL A 250 -2.93 -9.11 7.40
CA VAL A 250 -3.28 -9.96 8.54
C VAL A 250 -3.71 -9.07 9.70
N GLU A 251 -4.75 -9.48 10.40
CA GLU A 251 -5.33 -8.76 11.55
C GLU A 251 -4.50 -9.00 12.82
N TRP A 252 -3.18 -8.86 12.71
CA TRP A 252 -2.21 -9.10 13.74
C TRP A 252 -2.39 -8.20 14.98
N GLY A 253 -2.77 -6.95 14.80
CA GLY A 253 -3.06 -6.02 15.89
C GLY A 253 -4.16 -6.50 16.83
N HIS A 254 -5.00 -7.45 16.39
CA HIS A 254 -6.09 -8.02 17.14
C HIS A 254 -5.80 -9.39 17.76
N LEU A 255 -4.55 -9.87 17.69
CA LEU A 255 -4.12 -11.01 18.49
C LEU A 255 -4.22 -10.68 19.99
N THR A 256 -4.72 -11.64 20.78
CA THR A 256 -4.83 -11.48 22.22
C THR A 256 -3.47 -11.68 22.88
N VAL A 257 -2.84 -10.59 23.33
CA VAL A 257 -1.58 -10.61 24.07
C VAL A 257 -1.79 -10.63 25.59
N ARG A 258 -3.01 -10.32 26.04
CA ARG A 258 -3.37 -10.36 27.47
C ARG A 258 -4.83 -10.75 27.66
N VAL A 259 -5.07 -11.99 28.09
CA VAL A 259 -6.43 -12.48 28.36
C VAL A 259 -7.12 -11.60 29.41
N GLY A 260 -8.35 -11.14 29.12
CA GLY A 260 -9.12 -10.27 30.00
C GLY A 260 -8.56 -8.83 30.13
N GLY A 261 -7.59 -8.45 29.29
CA GLY A 261 -6.92 -7.16 29.34
C GLY A 261 -7.75 -5.97 28.89
N ARG A 262 -7.09 -4.92 28.41
CA ARG A 262 -7.71 -3.66 27.96
C ARG A 262 -8.73 -3.89 26.85
N ARG A 263 -9.81 -3.09 26.85
CA ARG A 263 -10.79 -3.10 25.76
C ARG A 263 -10.12 -2.55 24.48
N CYS A 264 -10.29 -3.25 23.37
CA CYS A 264 -9.86 -2.82 22.06
C CYS A 264 -11.01 -2.15 21.29
N ARG A 265 -10.70 -1.29 20.33
CA ARG A 265 -11.67 -0.67 19.40
C ARG A 265 -12.49 -1.71 18.63
N CYS A 266 -11.92 -2.87 18.33
CA CYS A 266 -12.62 -3.98 17.68
C CYS A 266 -13.71 -4.63 18.55
N GLY A 267 -13.87 -4.20 19.80
CA GLY A 267 -14.84 -4.74 20.78
C GLY A 267 -14.31 -5.88 21.65
N ALA A 268 -13.21 -6.54 21.28
CA ALA A 268 -12.56 -7.59 22.06
C ALA A 268 -11.74 -7.02 23.23
N ARG A 269 -11.14 -7.90 24.04
CA ARG A 269 -10.24 -7.53 25.14
C ARG A 269 -8.87 -8.17 24.99
N GLY A 270 -7.83 -7.38 25.30
CA GLY A 270 -6.46 -7.86 25.34
C GLY A 270 -5.75 -7.94 24.02
N CYS A 271 -6.29 -7.32 22.98
CA CYS A 271 -5.63 -7.21 21.67
C CYS A 271 -4.31 -6.42 21.78
N LEU A 272 -3.32 -6.78 20.98
CA LEU A 272 -2.05 -6.07 20.90
C LEU A 272 -2.24 -4.56 20.67
N GLU A 273 -3.12 -4.18 19.74
CA GLU A 273 -3.40 -2.78 19.40
C GLU A 273 -3.82 -1.94 20.61
N ALA A 274 -4.57 -2.52 21.57
CA ALA A 274 -4.98 -1.83 22.79
C ALA A 274 -3.80 -1.49 23.75
N TYR A 275 -2.59 -1.96 23.42
CA TYR A 275 -1.36 -1.69 24.16
C TYR A 275 -0.29 -1.01 23.32
N ALA A 276 -0.22 -1.30 22.02
CA ALA A 276 0.88 -0.90 21.14
C ALA A 276 0.51 0.15 20.09
N GLY A 277 -0.77 0.38 19.75
CA GLY A 277 -1.17 1.46 18.83
C GLY A 277 -0.86 2.85 19.39
N ALA A 278 -0.60 3.84 18.55
CA ALA A 278 -0.29 5.20 19.02
C ALA A 278 -1.44 5.82 19.81
N GLU A 279 -2.69 5.60 19.40
CA GLU A 279 -3.88 5.98 20.18
C GLU A 279 -3.84 5.39 21.61
N ALA A 280 -3.49 4.10 21.71
CA ALA A 280 -3.38 3.42 22.99
C ALA A 280 -2.21 3.96 23.85
N LEU A 281 -1.07 4.32 23.24
CA LEU A 281 0.04 4.95 23.94
C LEU A 281 -0.37 6.27 24.56
N VAL A 282 -0.96 7.15 23.78
CA VAL A 282 -1.41 8.46 24.22
C VAL A 282 -2.50 8.34 25.29
N ALA A 283 -3.46 7.41 25.11
CA ALA A 283 -4.50 7.15 26.10
C ALA A 283 -3.91 6.67 27.44
N ARG A 284 -2.98 5.71 27.41
CA ARG A 284 -2.30 5.19 28.61
C ARG A 284 -1.47 6.26 29.31
N TRP A 285 -0.79 7.12 28.56
CA TRP A 285 -0.07 8.25 29.13
C TRP A 285 -1.00 9.22 29.86
N ARG A 286 -2.16 9.56 29.26
CA ARG A 286 -3.19 10.40 29.89
C ARG A 286 -3.76 9.76 31.17
N GLU A 287 -4.09 8.47 31.12
CA GLU A 287 -4.59 7.70 32.28
C GLU A 287 -3.60 7.69 33.44
N ALA A 288 -2.31 7.67 33.14
CA ALA A 288 -1.23 7.70 34.13
C ALA A 288 -0.86 9.10 34.63
N GLY A 289 -1.58 10.15 34.18
CA GLY A 289 -1.39 11.53 34.61
C GLY A 289 -0.58 12.42 33.65
N GLY A 290 -0.17 11.89 32.49
CA GLY A 290 0.45 12.67 31.42
C GLY A 290 -0.55 13.68 30.81
N ARG A 291 -0.04 14.84 30.41
CA ARG A 291 -0.87 15.93 29.90
C ARG A 291 -0.33 16.44 28.58
N PRO A 292 -0.81 15.89 27.44
CA PRO A 292 -0.56 16.52 26.16
C PRO A 292 -1.21 17.91 26.11
N SER A 293 -0.71 18.78 25.23
CA SER A 293 -1.24 20.12 25.02
C SER A 293 -2.74 20.07 24.67
N ASP A 294 -3.48 21.10 25.10
CA ASP A 294 -4.91 21.19 24.82
C ASP A 294 -5.17 21.23 23.31
N GLY A 295 -6.03 20.31 22.83
CA GLY A 295 -6.36 20.23 21.41
C GLY A 295 -5.29 19.53 20.55
N ALA A 296 -4.21 19.00 21.13
CA ALA A 296 -3.21 18.24 20.40
C ALA A 296 -3.84 17.05 19.68
N ASP A 297 -3.57 16.93 18.39
CA ASP A 297 -3.88 15.70 17.65
C ASP A 297 -3.00 14.54 18.11
N GLU A 298 -3.23 13.36 17.57
CA GLU A 298 -2.54 12.14 17.99
C GLU A 298 -1.04 12.18 17.69
N GLU A 299 -0.64 12.71 16.52
CA GLU A 299 0.76 12.83 16.12
C GLU A 299 1.52 13.80 17.02
N THR A 300 0.90 14.95 17.33
CA THR A 300 1.43 15.93 18.27
C THR A 300 1.54 15.37 19.67
N ALA A 301 0.48 14.70 20.17
CA ALA A 301 0.49 14.10 21.49
C ALA A 301 1.55 12.98 21.64
N LEU A 302 1.79 12.20 20.59
CA LEU A 302 2.89 11.22 20.58
C LEU A 302 4.27 11.92 20.61
N THR A 303 4.44 13.02 19.88
CA THR A 303 5.68 13.85 19.91
C THR A 303 5.95 14.34 21.33
N GLU A 304 4.93 14.86 22.01
CA GLU A 304 5.03 15.38 23.38
C GLU A 304 5.34 14.26 24.38
N LEU A 305 4.73 13.08 24.23
CA LEU A 305 5.04 11.90 25.05
C LEU A 305 6.50 11.50 24.89
N LEU A 306 7.01 11.47 23.64
CA LEU A 306 8.42 11.16 23.36
C LEU A 306 9.37 12.21 23.97
N ALA A 307 9.04 13.48 23.85
CA ALA A 307 9.81 14.58 24.44
C ALA A 307 9.81 14.51 25.97
N ALA A 308 8.68 14.16 26.59
CA ALA A 308 8.59 13.95 28.04
C ALA A 308 9.44 12.75 28.51
N ALA A 309 9.39 11.66 27.77
CA ALA A 309 10.18 10.46 28.08
C ALA A 309 11.68 10.64 27.87
N ARG A 310 12.09 11.50 26.95
CA ARG A 310 13.53 11.73 26.57
C ARG A 310 13.75 13.20 26.22
N PRO A 311 13.83 14.10 27.22
CA PRO A 311 14.03 15.51 26.94
C PRO A 311 15.41 15.75 26.30
N ALA A 312 15.41 16.46 25.16
CA ALA A 312 16.65 16.83 24.45
C ALA A 312 17.46 17.91 25.17
N ASP A 313 16.83 18.65 26.08
CA ASP A 313 17.42 19.79 26.79
C ASP A 313 18.06 19.45 28.14
N GLY A 314 18.24 18.16 28.42
CA GLY A 314 18.86 17.68 29.67
C GLY A 314 17.98 17.74 30.91
N ARG A 315 16.69 18.05 30.79
CA ARG A 315 15.71 17.89 31.89
C ARG A 315 15.59 16.42 32.32
N ALA A 316 15.09 16.21 33.52
CA ALA A 316 14.78 14.86 33.98
C ALA A 316 13.66 14.23 33.11
N SER A 317 13.85 12.96 32.76
CA SER A 317 12.84 12.18 32.06
C SER A 317 11.56 12.05 32.93
N ASP A 318 10.38 12.22 32.31
CA ASP A 318 9.11 11.87 32.96
C ASP A 318 9.03 10.34 33.11
N PRO A 319 9.01 9.84 34.37
CA PRO A 319 8.98 8.39 34.61
C PRO A 319 7.72 7.72 34.07
N VAL A 320 6.59 8.44 34.01
CA VAL A 320 5.32 7.93 33.50
C VAL A 320 5.41 7.72 31.98
N ALA A 321 5.89 8.74 31.26
CA ALA A 321 6.05 8.63 29.82
C ALA A 321 7.09 7.53 29.44
N ALA A 322 8.19 7.45 30.21
CA ALA A 322 9.20 6.41 30.02
C ALA A 322 8.66 5.00 30.28
N ALA A 323 7.82 4.81 31.31
CA ALA A 323 7.19 3.54 31.62
C ALA A 323 6.20 3.11 30.53
N VAL A 324 5.37 4.03 30.01
CA VAL A 324 4.44 3.75 28.90
C VAL A 324 5.21 3.29 27.67
N LEU A 325 6.30 3.95 27.30
CA LEU A 325 7.12 3.52 26.16
C LEU A 325 7.79 2.17 26.38
N ALA A 326 8.28 1.89 27.59
CA ALA A 326 8.92 0.62 27.92
C ALA A 326 7.91 -0.53 27.81
N GLU A 327 6.75 -0.40 28.43
CA GLU A 327 5.68 -1.42 28.35
C GLU A 327 5.17 -1.60 26.91
N THR A 328 5.08 -0.52 26.12
CA THR A 328 4.74 -0.62 24.71
C THR A 328 5.76 -1.43 23.91
N ALA A 329 7.06 -1.23 24.18
CA ALA A 329 8.10 -2.00 23.53
C ALA A 329 8.03 -3.50 23.87
N GLU A 330 7.65 -3.85 25.10
CA GLU A 330 7.43 -5.24 25.51
C GLU A 330 6.26 -5.88 24.75
N TYR A 331 5.09 -5.22 24.72
CA TYR A 331 3.92 -5.75 23.99
C TYR A 331 4.17 -5.84 22.50
N LEU A 332 4.78 -4.81 21.89
CA LEU A 332 5.10 -4.84 20.47
C LEU A 332 6.12 -5.94 20.17
N GLY A 333 7.14 -6.09 21.02
CA GLY A 333 8.15 -7.16 20.90
C GLY A 333 7.50 -8.55 20.98
N ALA A 334 6.58 -8.77 21.93
CA ALA A 334 5.83 -10.01 22.03
C ALA A 334 5.04 -10.31 20.74
N GLY A 335 4.28 -9.32 20.24
CA GLY A 335 3.54 -9.48 18.99
C GLY A 335 4.46 -9.72 17.78
N LEU A 336 5.63 -9.08 17.71
CA LEU A 336 6.60 -9.35 16.64
C LEU A 336 7.18 -10.76 16.74
N SER A 337 7.41 -11.27 17.96
CA SER A 337 7.86 -12.66 18.14
C SER A 337 6.88 -13.68 17.58
N ASP A 338 5.57 -13.41 17.67
CA ASP A 338 4.54 -14.24 17.04
C ASP A 338 4.68 -14.25 15.52
N LEU A 339 4.86 -13.08 14.90
CA LEU A 339 5.09 -12.98 13.45
C LEU A 339 6.37 -13.71 13.03
N ILE A 340 7.45 -13.60 13.80
CA ILE A 340 8.71 -14.31 13.55
C ILE A 340 8.51 -15.82 13.62
N ASN A 341 7.81 -16.30 14.65
CA ASN A 341 7.57 -17.74 14.84
C ASN A 341 6.63 -18.34 13.78
N LEU A 342 5.58 -17.59 13.39
CA LEU A 342 4.56 -18.06 12.45
C LEU A 342 5.03 -18.02 10.99
N PHE A 343 5.73 -16.97 10.60
CA PHE A 343 6.04 -16.71 9.18
C PHE A 343 7.52 -16.85 8.84
N GLN A 344 8.42 -16.89 9.83
CA GLN A 344 9.87 -17.02 9.66
C GLN A 344 10.43 -16.08 8.58
N PRO A 345 10.13 -14.77 8.66
CA PRO A 345 10.52 -13.82 7.63
C PRO A 345 12.03 -13.59 7.59
N GLU A 346 12.58 -13.29 6.41
CA GLU A 346 13.96 -12.79 6.26
C GLU A 346 14.07 -11.37 6.78
N ARG A 347 13.00 -10.56 6.58
CA ARG A 347 12.92 -9.17 7.03
C ARG A 347 11.58 -8.88 7.69
N LEU A 348 11.63 -8.16 8.80
CA LEU A 348 10.50 -7.58 9.47
C LEU A 348 10.68 -6.07 9.48
N LEU A 349 9.81 -5.35 8.78
CA LEU A 349 9.92 -3.91 8.59
C LEU A 349 8.83 -3.21 9.38
N ILE A 350 9.16 -2.13 10.07
CA ILE A 350 8.21 -1.29 10.79
C ILE A 350 8.11 0.04 10.06
N GLY A 351 6.95 0.32 9.48
CA GLY A 351 6.61 1.57 8.82
C GLY A 351 5.38 2.21 9.47
N GLY A 352 4.83 3.22 8.80
CA GLY A 352 3.76 4.04 9.32
C GLY A 352 4.27 5.20 10.17
N TRP A 353 3.43 6.24 10.31
CA TRP A 353 3.84 7.50 10.92
C TRP A 353 4.33 7.36 12.37
N ALA A 354 3.65 6.55 13.19
CA ALA A 354 4.02 6.36 14.60
C ALA A 354 5.30 5.54 14.74
N GLY A 355 5.47 4.48 13.94
CA GLY A 355 6.68 3.67 13.93
C GLY A 355 7.93 4.48 13.58
N LEU A 356 7.83 5.33 12.56
CA LEU A 356 8.89 6.23 12.14
C LEU A 356 9.19 7.32 13.19
N GLN A 357 8.16 7.89 13.82
CA GLN A 357 8.28 8.92 14.84
C GLN A 357 8.93 8.39 16.13
N LEU A 358 8.59 7.16 16.55
CA LEU A 358 9.21 6.49 17.68
C LEU A 358 10.70 6.24 17.49
N GLY A 359 11.13 6.01 16.24
CA GLY A 359 12.52 6.02 15.79
C GLY A 359 13.36 4.82 16.24
N GLY A 360 14.66 4.86 15.88
CA GLY A 360 15.59 3.74 16.05
C GLY A 360 15.79 3.30 17.49
N ALA A 361 15.91 4.23 18.44
CA ALA A 361 16.12 3.88 19.84
C ALA A 361 14.93 3.17 20.52
N PHE A 362 13.71 3.40 20.03
CA PHE A 362 12.54 2.62 20.43
C PHE A 362 12.59 1.24 19.76
N LEU A 363 12.89 1.22 18.47
CA LEU A 363 13.05 -0.03 17.71
C LEU A 363 14.07 -0.98 18.33
N ASP A 364 15.19 -0.48 18.84
CA ASP A 364 16.21 -1.32 19.48
C ASP A 364 15.65 -2.09 20.68
N ARG A 365 14.82 -1.44 21.50
CA ARG A 365 14.10 -2.10 22.61
C ARG A 365 13.10 -3.12 22.13
N VAL A 366 12.29 -2.76 21.13
CA VAL A 366 11.32 -3.68 20.52
C VAL A 366 12.02 -4.91 19.95
N ARG A 367 13.15 -4.72 19.29
CA ARG A 367 13.99 -5.80 18.74
C ARG A 367 14.51 -6.73 19.85
N GLU A 368 15.00 -6.17 20.95
CA GLU A 368 15.46 -6.95 22.10
C GLU A 368 14.35 -7.87 22.62
N HIS A 369 13.15 -7.32 22.88
CA HIS A 369 12.00 -8.11 23.35
C HIS A 369 11.54 -9.14 22.32
N ALA A 370 11.47 -8.77 21.03
CA ALA A 370 11.03 -9.68 19.97
C ALA A 370 11.99 -10.88 19.82
N LEU A 371 13.29 -10.65 19.81
CA LEU A 371 14.28 -11.71 19.65
C LEU A 371 14.39 -12.59 20.92
N ALA A 372 14.19 -12.01 22.11
CA ALA A 372 14.20 -12.76 23.37
C ALA A 372 13.01 -13.72 23.49
N GLN A 373 11.87 -13.40 22.90
CA GLN A 373 10.64 -14.21 22.98
C GLN A 373 10.43 -15.13 21.78
N ALA A 374 11.08 -14.88 20.65
CA ALA A 374 11.01 -15.73 19.48
C ALA A 374 11.83 -17.02 19.63
N MET A 375 11.45 -18.07 18.87
CA MET A 375 12.23 -19.31 18.77
C MET A 375 13.63 -19.00 18.22
N ARG A 376 14.67 -19.64 18.78
CA ARG A 376 16.09 -19.34 18.49
C ARG A 376 16.44 -19.39 16.99
N PHE A 377 15.90 -20.36 16.26
CA PHE A 377 16.23 -20.54 14.86
C PHE A 377 15.71 -19.38 13.98
N PRO A 378 14.42 -19.04 13.97
CA PRO A 378 13.94 -17.91 13.20
C PRO A 378 14.47 -16.56 13.74
N ALA A 379 14.64 -16.39 15.05
CA ALA A 379 15.20 -15.18 15.64
C ALA A 379 16.62 -14.88 15.15
N GLY A 380 17.44 -15.93 14.93
CA GLY A 380 18.81 -15.78 14.41
C GLY A 380 18.89 -15.45 12.92
N ARG A 381 17.77 -15.37 12.20
CA ARG A 381 17.74 -15.17 10.74
C ARG A 381 16.99 -13.90 10.31
N VAL A 382 16.13 -13.36 11.15
CA VAL A 382 15.30 -12.20 10.84
C VAL A 382 16.06 -10.89 11.05
N GLY A 383 16.03 -10.01 10.05
CA GLY A 383 16.38 -8.59 10.21
C GLY A 383 15.13 -7.79 10.61
N ILE A 384 15.22 -7.01 11.71
CA ILE A 384 14.12 -6.12 12.15
C ILE A 384 14.60 -4.69 11.94
N GLU A 385 13.92 -3.94 11.05
CA GLU A 385 14.37 -2.64 10.57
C GLU A 385 13.19 -1.66 10.44
N LEU A 386 13.46 -0.36 10.34
CA LEU A 386 12.45 0.62 9.92
C LEU A 386 12.26 0.55 8.40
N GLY A 387 11.05 0.85 7.94
CA GLY A 387 10.76 1.08 6.53
C GLY A 387 11.53 2.30 5.99
N LEU A 388 11.82 2.31 4.70
CA LEU A 388 12.61 3.37 4.04
C LEU A 388 11.76 4.46 3.40
N LEU A 389 10.49 4.18 3.06
CA LEU A 389 9.69 5.07 2.21
C LEU A 389 9.02 6.23 2.95
N GLY A 390 9.24 6.33 4.26
CA GLY A 390 8.69 7.45 5.02
C GLY A 390 7.19 7.37 5.28
N PRO A 391 6.56 8.48 5.69
CA PRO A 391 5.15 8.53 6.09
C PRO A 391 4.16 8.37 4.92
N ASP A 392 4.61 8.56 3.68
CA ASP A 392 3.79 8.49 2.47
C ASP A 392 3.76 7.08 1.86
N ALA A 393 4.39 6.10 2.52
CA ALA A 393 4.54 4.75 1.98
C ALA A 393 3.20 4.05 1.66
N VAL A 394 2.11 4.39 2.37
CA VAL A 394 0.77 3.84 2.08
C VAL A 394 0.20 4.41 0.79
N THR A 395 0.32 5.71 0.51
CA THR A 395 -0.15 6.32 -0.75
C THR A 395 0.68 5.83 -1.94
N VAL A 396 2.00 5.72 -1.78
CA VAL A 396 2.88 5.09 -2.80
C VAL A 396 2.42 3.65 -3.07
N GLY A 397 2.17 2.86 -2.03
CA GLY A 397 1.70 1.49 -2.16
C GLY A 397 0.31 1.38 -2.80
N ALA A 398 -0.59 2.30 -2.47
CA ALA A 398 -1.88 2.40 -3.15
C ALA A 398 -1.68 2.69 -4.65
N ALA A 399 -0.79 3.62 -5.04
CA ALA A 399 -0.47 3.91 -6.44
C ALA A 399 0.20 2.72 -7.16
N VAL A 400 0.89 1.83 -6.43
CA VAL A 400 1.44 0.58 -7.00
C VAL A 400 0.35 -0.36 -7.49
N LEU A 401 -0.85 -0.36 -6.90
CA LEU A 401 -1.94 -1.24 -7.32
C LEU A 401 -2.34 -1.02 -8.81
N PRO A 402 -2.69 0.18 -9.26
CA PRO A 402 -2.93 0.44 -10.68
C PRO A 402 -1.69 0.25 -11.55
N LEU A 403 -0.48 0.54 -11.05
CA LEU A 403 0.77 0.31 -11.76
C LEU A 403 1.02 -1.18 -12.03
N ALA A 404 0.84 -2.03 -11.03
CA ALA A 404 0.94 -3.48 -11.17
C ALA A 404 -0.06 -4.02 -12.20
N ALA A 405 -1.30 -3.54 -12.13
CA ALA A 405 -2.34 -3.89 -13.11
C ALA A 405 -2.00 -3.40 -14.52
N PHE A 406 -1.37 -2.24 -14.66
CA PHE A 406 -0.89 -1.73 -15.94
C PHE A 406 0.20 -2.64 -16.54
N PHE A 407 1.18 -3.08 -15.75
CA PHE A 407 2.18 -4.04 -16.20
C PHE A 407 1.58 -5.40 -16.57
N ALA A 408 0.65 -5.92 -15.75
CA ALA A 408 -0.04 -7.17 -16.02
C ALA A 408 -0.85 -7.14 -17.33
N ARG A 409 -1.32 -5.95 -17.74
CA ARG A 409 -1.96 -5.72 -19.04
C ARG A 409 -0.97 -5.47 -20.18
N GLY A 410 0.33 -5.58 -19.95
CA GLY A 410 1.38 -5.31 -20.96
C GLY A 410 1.48 -3.86 -21.37
N GLY A 411 1.16 -2.91 -20.45
CA GLY A 411 1.15 -1.49 -20.72
C GLY A 411 -0.09 -1.00 -21.50
N HIS A 412 -1.09 -1.85 -21.70
CA HIS A 412 -2.34 -1.42 -22.31
C HIS A 412 -3.22 -0.69 -21.29
N ARG A 413 -3.79 0.41 -21.73
CA ARG A 413 -4.71 1.23 -20.95
C ARG A 413 -6.01 0.47 -20.69
N PRO A 414 -6.72 0.76 -19.58
CA PRO A 414 -8.05 0.22 -19.35
C PRO A 414 -8.94 0.61 -20.53
N ARG A 415 -9.58 -0.38 -21.17
CA ARG A 415 -10.64 -0.08 -22.13
C ARG A 415 -11.92 0.13 -21.34
N PRO A 416 -12.78 1.07 -21.75
CA PRO A 416 -14.15 1.13 -21.25
C PRO A 416 -14.75 -0.28 -21.34
N ALA A 417 -15.37 -0.74 -20.25
CA ALA A 417 -16.13 -1.98 -20.32
C ALA A 417 -17.18 -1.80 -21.44
N THR A 418 -16.98 -2.49 -22.55
CA THR A 418 -18.04 -2.56 -23.56
C THR A 418 -19.25 -3.12 -22.83
N ARG A 419 -20.33 -2.33 -22.71
CA ARG A 419 -21.60 -2.86 -22.24
C ARG A 419 -21.81 -4.18 -22.96
N PRO A 420 -22.06 -5.28 -22.24
CA PRO A 420 -22.41 -6.52 -22.91
C PRO A 420 -23.56 -6.17 -23.84
N ALA A 421 -23.42 -6.56 -25.10
CA ALA A 421 -24.52 -6.37 -26.06
C ALA A 421 -25.78 -6.95 -25.41
N PRO A 422 -26.92 -6.24 -25.46
CA PRO A 422 -28.14 -6.73 -24.87
C PRO A 422 -28.33 -8.16 -25.36
N SER A 423 -28.53 -9.09 -24.42
CA SER A 423 -28.79 -10.49 -24.76
C SER A 423 -29.88 -10.54 -25.82
N PRO A 424 -29.68 -11.23 -26.94
CA PRO A 424 -30.71 -11.28 -27.97
C PRO A 424 -32.02 -11.73 -27.34
N ALA A 425 -33.15 -11.12 -27.75
CA ALA A 425 -34.48 -11.36 -27.18
C ALA A 425 -34.87 -12.86 -27.08
N TRP A 426 -34.30 -13.69 -27.99
CA TRP A 426 -34.50 -15.14 -27.94
C TRP A 426 -33.85 -15.83 -26.72
N ARG A 427 -32.74 -15.30 -26.16
CA ARG A 427 -32.10 -15.86 -24.95
C ARG A 427 -33.00 -15.65 -23.73
N ALA A 428 -33.55 -14.44 -23.56
CA ALA A 428 -34.49 -14.16 -22.50
C ALA A 428 -35.77 -15.07 -22.58
N ALA A 429 -36.17 -15.43 -23.80
CA ALA A 429 -37.29 -16.34 -24.02
C ALA A 429 -36.95 -17.81 -23.70
N LEU A 430 -35.68 -18.22 -23.74
CA LEU A 430 -35.20 -19.55 -23.31
C LEU A 430 -35.08 -19.66 -21.80
N ASP A 431 -34.54 -18.62 -21.13
CA ASP A 431 -34.40 -18.59 -19.69
C ASP A 431 -35.74 -18.61 -18.96
N GLY A 432 -36.81 -18.04 -19.58
CA GLY A 432 -38.19 -18.11 -19.07
C GLY A 432 -38.92 -19.44 -19.32
N ARG A 433 -38.31 -20.41 -20.00
CA ARG A 433 -38.92 -21.74 -20.27
C ARG A 433 -38.31 -22.86 -19.42
N LEU A 434 -37.30 -22.54 -18.58
CA LEU A 434 -36.61 -23.50 -17.72
C LEU A 434 -36.94 -23.32 -16.23
N VAL A 435 -38.02 -22.61 -15.89
CA VAL A 435 -38.60 -22.51 -14.54
C VAL A 435 -39.95 -23.22 -14.50
#